data_425be523caabb3ca1ba47c4747a57cc5
#
_entry.id   425be523caabb3ca1ba47c4747a57cc5
#
_cell.length_a   1.000
_cell.length_b   1.000
_cell.length_c   1.000
_cell.angle_alpha   90.00
_cell.angle_beta   90.00
_cell.angle_gamma   90.00
#
_symmetry.space_group_name_H-M   'P 1'
#
loop_
_entity.id
_entity.type
_entity.pdbx_description
1 polymer ?
#
loop_
_entity_poly.entity_id
_entity_poly.type
_entity_poly.pdbx_seq_one_letter_code
_entity_poly.pdbx_strand_id
1 'polypeptide(L)'
;PLTSTNPATGAVLNEYPLHTPDEVEQRLARAATGFAANRARAVPARAQRLRRAADRLEQDAERYGALMTEEMGKPLAQATAEAEKCAWVCRYYADHGADFLADEPVDTEAATSYVAYEPLGPILAVMPWNYPFWQFFRFGAPALMAGNAVLLKHAPNVSGCAAAIEALLRDAGFTDHEGQVLRVTEDTVGDVLADRRVRGATLTGSVAAGQAVAQQAAAHAKPTVLELGGSDPFIVCADAALDRAAEVGCTARMQNNGQSCIAAKRFIVERPVLQPFTERLIDAVEALTVGDPADAQTDIGP
;
A
#
# COMPACT_ATOMS: atom_id res chain seq x y z
N PRO A 1 -18.24 -7.75 13.31
CA PRO A 1 -17.04 -6.93 13.38
C PRO A 1 -15.95 -7.47 12.46
N LEU A 2 -14.93 -6.64 12.15
CA LEU A 2 -13.65 -7.10 11.60
C LEU A 2 -12.76 -7.44 12.80
N THR A 3 -12.12 -8.60 12.77
CA THR A 3 -11.30 -9.06 13.91
C THR A 3 -9.83 -9.04 13.51
N SER A 4 -9.00 -8.38 14.32
CA SER A 4 -7.55 -8.45 14.23
C SER A 4 -7.03 -9.49 15.22
N THR A 5 -6.20 -10.40 14.75
CA THR A 5 -5.65 -11.52 15.53
C THR A 5 -4.15 -11.58 15.33
N ASN A 6 -3.40 -11.69 16.41
CA ASN A 6 -1.95 -11.87 16.34
C ASN A 6 -1.63 -13.26 15.77
N PRO A 7 -0.98 -13.36 14.60
CA PRO A 7 -0.73 -14.65 13.95
C PRO A 7 0.33 -15.50 14.67
N ALA A 8 1.18 -14.90 15.53
CA ALA A 8 2.19 -15.62 16.29
C ALA A 8 1.59 -16.33 17.51
N THR A 9 0.55 -15.75 18.12
CA THR A 9 -0.02 -16.24 19.38
C THR A 9 -1.45 -16.77 19.23
N GLY A 10 -2.17 -16.39 18.16
CA GLY A 10 -3.59 -16.66 17.98
C GLY A 10 -4.50 -15.80 18.85
N ALA A 11 -3.94 -14.84 19.61
CA ALA A 11 -4.74 -13.97 20.47
C ALA A 11 -5.49 -12.92 19.64
N VAL A 12 -6.76 -12.69 19.97
CA VAL A 12 -7.52 -11.56 19.41
C VAL A 12 -6.98 -10.27 19.98
N LEU A 13 -6.54 -9.38 19.11
CA LEU A 13 -6.00 -8.06 19.48
C LEU A 13 -7.14 -7.04 19.67
N ASN A 14 -8.05 -6.99 18.70
CA ASN A 14 -9.18 -6.07 18.74
C ASN A 14 -10.28 -6.49 17.78
N GLU A 15 -11.49 -5.97 18.03
CA GLU A 15 -12.64 -6.08 17.15
C GLU A 15 -13.10 -4.68 16.71
N TYR A 16 -13.30 -4.52 15.41
CA TYR A 16 -13.71 -3.25 14.80
C TYR A 16 -15.12 -3.41 14.23
N PRO A 17 -16.12 -2.68 14.73
CA PRO A 17 -17.47 -2.77 14.20
C PRO A 17 -17.48 -2.36 12.73
N LEU A 18 -18.29 -3.08 11.94
CA LEU A 18 -18.57 -2.66 10.57
C LEU A 18 -19.37 -1.34 10.60
N HIS A 19 -19.15 -0.52 9.59
CA HIS A 19 -19.98 0.65 9.38
C HIS A 19 -21.38 0.24 8.95
N THR A 20 -22.38 0.88 9.54
CA THR A 20 -23.76 0.79 9.09
C THR A 20 -23.94 1.45 7.71
N PRO A 21 -25.02 1.16 6.96
CA PRO A 21 -25.31 1.86 5.69
C PRO A 21 -25.30 3.40 5.84
N ASP A 22 -25.85 3.93 6.93
CA ASP A 22 -25.87 5.37 7.21
C ASP A 22 -24.45 5.94 7.44
N GLU A 23 -23.59 5.20 8.13
CA GLU A 23 -22.18 5.60 8.31
C GLU A 23 -21.40 5.55 7.00
N VAL A 24 -21.66 4.56 6.13
CA VAL A 24 -21.09 4.51 4.78
C VAL A 24 -21.54 5.71 3.96
N GLU A 25 -22.84 6.04 3.96
CA GLU A 25 -23.38 7.22 3.28
C GLU A 25 -22.73 8.52 3.78
N GLN A 26 -22.60 8.69 5.09
CA GLN A 26 -21.91 9.85 5.67
C GLN A 26 -20.45 9.95 5.22
N ARG A 27 -19.72 8.82 5.15
CA ARG A 27 -18.33 8.79 4.70
C ARG A 27 -18.20 9.13 3.21
N LEU A 28 -19.11 8.68 2.38
CA LEU A 28 -19.18 9.05 0.97
C LEU A 28 -19.46 10.55 0.79
N ALA A 29 -20.40 11.12 1.56
CA ALA A 29 -20.68 12.54 1.56
C ALA A 29 -19.47 13.37 2.02
N ARG A 30 -18.79 12.96 3.09
CA ARG A 30 -17.57 13.60 3.57
C ARG A 30 -16.45 13.53 2.53
N ALA A 31 -16.25 12.38 1.87
CA ALA A 31 -15.21 12.24 0.83
C ALA A 31 -15.47 13.20 -0.34
N ALA A 32 -16.72 13.41 -0.75
CA ALA A 32 -17.05 14.40 -1.78
C ALA A 32 -16.74 15.84 -1.33
N THR A 33 -17.01 16.17 -0.07
CA THR A 33 -16.66 17.48 0.53
C THR A 33 -15.13 17.63 0.63
N GLY A 34 -14.44 16.58 1.10
CA GLY A 34 -12.98 16.56 1.19
C GLY A 34 -12.29 16.72 -0.15
N PHE A 35 -12.83 16.06 -1.17
CA PHE A 35 -12.36 16.24 -2.53
C PHE A 35 -12.47 17.70 -3.00
N ALA A 36 -13.64 18.34 -2.82
CA ALA A 36 -13.83 19.73 -3.21
C ALA A 36 -12.81 20.66 -2.51
N ALA A 37 -12.55 20.43 -1.23
CA ALA A 37 -11.57 21.19 -0.45
C ALA A 37 -10.13 20.93 -0.91
N ASN A 38 -9.75 19.66 -1.15
CA ASN A 38 -8.39 19.30 -1.55
C ASN A 38 -8.08 19.75 -2.98
N ARG A 39 -9.03 19.62 -3.90
CA ARG A 39 -8.93 20.11 -5.27
C ARG A 39 -8.66 21.62 -5.33
N ALA A 40 -9.34 22.40 -4.51
CA ALA A 40 -9.17 23.85 -4.44
C ALA A 40 -7.85 24.29 -3.76
N ARG A 41 -7.14 23.36 -3.11
CA ARG A 41 -5.91 23.68 -2.38
C ARG A 41 -4.73 23.79 -3.32
N ALA A 42 -3.92 24.82 -3.13
CA ALA A 42 -2.70 24.98 -3.90
C ALA A 42 -1.72 23.81 -3.72
N VAL A 43 -1.02 23.42 -4.79
CA VAL A 43 -0.07 22.29 -4.82
C VAL A 43 0.97 22.37 -3.68
N PRO A 44 1.61 23.53 -3.37
CA PRO A 44 2.56 23.63 -2.25
C PRO A 44 1.93 23.32 -0.89
N ALA A 45 0.66 23.66 -0.67
CA ALA A 45 -0.03 23.38 0.58
C ALA A 45 -0.38 21.88 0.71
N ARG A 46 -0.66 21.17 -0.40
CA ARG A 46 -0.80 19.70 -0.43
C ARG A 46 0.55 19.03 -0.11
N ALA A 47 1.63 19.47 -0.73
CA ALA A 47 2.99 19.01 -0.48
C ALA A 47 3.40 19.16 1.00
N GLN A 48 3.09 20.29 1.64
CA GLN A 48 3.39 20.49 3.06
C GLN A 48 2.68 19.49 3.97
N ARG A 49 1.46 19.04 3.62
CA ARG A 49 0.72 18.02 4.39
C ARG A 49 1.36 16.65 4.24
N LEU A 50 1.83 16.29 3.04
CA LEU A 50 2.58 15.06 2.85
C LEU A 50 3.91 15.06 3.60
N ARG A 51 4.61 16.20 3.69
CA ARG A 51 5.82 16.31 4.52
C ARG A 51 5.50 16.09 5.99
N ARG A 52 4.38 16.66 6.51
CA ARG A 52 3.94 16.38 7.89
C ARG A 52 3.56 14.92 8.11
N ALA A 53 2.95 14.27 7.10
CA ALA A 53 2.67 12.83 7.18
C ALA A 53 3.98 12.02 7.25
N ALA A 54 4.99 12.40 6.45
CA ALA A 54 6.32 11.80 6.51
C ALA A 54 6.98 11.99 7.88
N ASP A 55 6.94 13.20 8.44
CA ASP A 55 7.49 13.49 9.77
C ASP A 55 6.84 12.62 10.87
N ARG A 56 5.50 12.41 10.78
CA ARG A 56 4.78 11.53 11.71
C ARG A 56 5.14 10.06 11.53
N LEU A 57 5.29 9.60 10.29
CA LEU A 57 5.70 8.23 9.98
C LEU A 57 7.09 7.92 10.55
N GLU A 58 8.04 8.83 10.40
CA GLU A 58 9.39 8.69 10.95
C GLU A 58 9.39 8.77 12.48
N GLN A 59 8.70 9.76 13.05
CA GLN A 59 8.62 9.96 14.50
C GLN A 59 8.05 8.74 15.23
N ASP A 60 7.05 8.09 14.65
CA ASP A 60 6.31 6.98 15.25
C ASP A 60 6.63 5.62 14.57
N ALA A 61 7.75 5.51 13.83
CA ALA A 61 8.07 4.34 13.02
C ALA A 61 8.09 3.03 13.82
N GLU A 62 8.67 3.03 15.01
CA GLU A 62 8.68 1.86 15.91
C GLU A 62 7.27 1.47 16.38
N ARG A 63 6.43 2.45 16.70
CA ARG A 63 5.03 2.19 17.10
C ARG A 63 4.21 1.60 15.98
N TYR A 64 4.35 2.12 14.75
CA TYR A 64 3.69 1.55 13.57
C TYR A 64 4.27 0.18 13.21
N GLY A 65 5.59 0.01 13.38
CA GLY A 65 6.26 -1.27 13.22
C GLY A 65 5.69 -2.34 14.16
N ALA A 66 5.59 -2.03 15.46
CA ALA A 66 5.02 -2.95 16.45
C ALA A 66 3.57 -3.34 16.09
N LEU A 67 2.73 -2.38 15.69
CA LEU A 67 1.35 -2.64 15.25
C LEU A 67 1.28 -3.59 14.04
N MET A 68 2.14 -3.37 13.03
CA MET A 68 2.21 -4.26 11.87
C MET A 68 2.69 -5.65 12.24
N THR A 69 3.68 -5.75 13.13
CA THR A 69 4.18 -7.03 13.65
C THR A 69 3.07 -7.79 14.38
N GLU A 70 2.31 -7.12 15.24
CA GLU A 70 1.19 -7.72 15.97
C GLU A 70 0.07 -8.20 15.05
N GLU A 71 -0.32 -7.43 14.02
CA GLU A 71 -1.48 -7.74 13.17
C GLU A 71 -1.17 -8.70 12.01
N MET A 72 0.08 -8.76 11.50
CA MET A 72 0.38 -9.60 10.35
C MET A 72 1.68 -10.42 10.47
N GLY A 73 2.41 -10.34 11.59
CA GLY A 73 3.49 -11.28 11.93
C GLY A 73 4.83 -11.01 11.25
N LYS A 74 5.04 -9.91 10.53
CA LYS A 74 6.38 -9.63 9.97
C LYS A 74 7.36 -9.23 11.07
N PRO A 75 8.67 -9.50 10.92
CA PRO A 75 9.69 -9.09 11.87
C PRO A 75 9.67 -7.58 12.12
N LEU A 76 9.84 -7.18 13.38
CA LEU A 76 9.74 -5.78 13.82
C LEU A 76 10.66 -4.84 13.02
N ALA A 77 11.89 -5.26 12.75
CA ALA A 77 12.82 -4.46 11.96
C ALA A 77 12.30 -4.18 10.54
N GLN A 78 11.69 -5.18 9.88
CA GLN A 78 11.10 -5.02 8.55
C GLN A 78 9.82 -4.18 8.60
N ALA A 79 9.06 -4.27 9.67
CA ALA A 79 7.85 -3.46 9.88
C ALA A 79 8.20 -1.98 10.12
N THR A 80 9.21 -1.69 10.93
CA THR A 80 9.72 -0.32 11.15
C THR A 80 10.23 0.28 9.83
N ALA A 81 11.02 -0.47 9.07
CA ALA A 81 11.50 -0.04 7.76
C ALA A 81 10.37 0.21 6.74
N GLU A 82 9.23 -0.48 6.87
CA GLU A 82 8.04 -0.18 6.05
C GLU A 82 7.47 1.21 6.37
N ALA A 83 7.38 1.60 7.65
CA ALA A 83 6.92 2.92 8.04
C ALA A 83 7.86 4.03 7.51
N GLU A 84 9.17 3.82 7.62
CA GLU A 84 10.19 4.73 7.07
C GLU A 84 10.10 4.85 5.55
N LYS A 85 9.86 3.74 4.84
CA LYS A 85 9.62 3.74 3.39
C LYS A 85 8.37 4.53 3.02
N CYS A 86 7.32 4.48 3.85
CA CYS A 86 6.12 5.30 3.65
C CYS A 86 6.41 6.80 3.83
N ALA A 87 7.28 7.16 4.78
CA ALA A 87 7.73 8.53 4.94
C ALA A 87 8.50 9.01 3.70
N TRP A 88 9.41 8.17 3.21
CA TRP A 88 10.18 8.47 1.99
C TRP A 88 9.25 8.75 0.78
N VAL A 89 8.24 7.92 0.53
CA VAL A 89 7.33 8.13 -0.61
C VAL A 89 6.48 9.39 -0.46
N CYS A 90 6.07 9.73 0.77
CA CYS A 90 5.37 10.99 1.05
C CYS A 90 6.26 12.20 0.72
N ARG A 91 7.55 12.19 1.11
CA ARG A 91 8.51 13.25 0.75
C ARG A 91 8.74 13.31 -0.76
N TYR A 92 8.91 12.16 -1.41
CA TYR A 92 9.10 12.09 -2.86
C TYR A 92 7.98 12.82 -3.61
N TYR A 93 6.72 12.51 -3.31
CA TYR A 93 5.60 13.19 -3.96
C TYR A 93 5.39 14.63 -3.49
N ALA A 94 5.82 14.98 -2.27
CA ALA A 94 5.83 16.37 -1.84
C ALA A 94 6.86 17.22 -2.57
N ASP A 95 7.97 16.63 -2.99
CA ASP A 95 9.06 17.35 -3.67
C ASP A 95 8.87 17.40 -5.19
N HIS A 96 8.33 16.34 -5.79
CA HIS A 96 8.17 16.20 -7.24
C HIS A 96 6.74 16.38 -7.75
N GLY A 97 5.75 16.44 -6.87
CA GLY A 97 4.33 16.47 -7.27
C GLY A 97 3.94 17.69 -8.07
N ALA A 98 4.61 18.82 -7.88
CA ALA A 98 4.37 20.03 -8.69
C ALA A 98 4.78 19.81 -10.16
N ASP A 99 5.91 19.14 -10.37
CA ASP A 99 6.42 18.85 -11.72
C ASP A 99 5.52 17.83 -12.44
N PHE A 100 5.04 16.80 -11.70
CA PHE A 100 4.13 15.79 -12.26
C PHE A 100 2.74 16.34 -12.62
N LEU A 101 2.34 17.45 -12.03
CA LEU A 101 1.04 18.08 -12.24
C LEU A 101 1.13 19.35 -13.09
N ALA A 102 2.32 19.66 -13.59
CA ALA A 102 2.50 20.82 -14.49
C ALA A 102 1.79 20.60 -15.82
N ASP A 103 1.24 21.68 -16.37
CA ASP A 103 0.69 21.63 -17.71
C ASP A 103 1.77 21.25 -18.74
N GLU A 104 1.46 20.34 -19.65
CA GLU A 104 2.34 19.92 -20.73
C GLU A 104 2.00 20.68 -22.02
N PRO A 105 2.81 21.67 -22.44
CA PRO A 105 2.58 22.36 -23.69
C PRO A 105 2.61 21.41 -24.89
N VAL A 106 1.66 21.59 -25.81
CA VAL A 106 1.56 20.82 -27.06
C VAL A 106 1.64 21.79 -28.23
N ASP A 107 2.51 21.52 -29.20
CA ASP A 107 2.63 22.32 -30.40
C ASP A 107 1.51 21.96 -31.40
N THR A 108 0.67 22.98 -31.72
CA THR A 108 -0.44 22.88 -32.67
C THR A 108 -0.60 24.19 -33.42
N GLU A 109 -1.57 24.27 -34.37
CA GLU A 109 -1.93 25.52 -35.07
C GLU A 109 -2.66 26.54 -34.18
N ALA A 110 -3.07 26.19 -32.97
CA ALA A 110 -3.72 27.10 -32.03
C ALA A 110 -2.69 28.00 -31.30
N ALA A 111 -3.14 29.16 -30.82
CA ALA A 111 -2.29 30.10 -30.09
C ALA A 111 -1.76 29.52 -28.75
N THR A 112 -2.51 28.61 -28.14
CA THR A 112 -2.11 27.90 -26.89
C THR A 112 -2.77 26.55 -26.87
N SER A 113 -1.95 25.51 -26.66
CA SER A 113 -2.42 24.12 -26.48
C SER A 113 -1.59 23.45 -25.41
N TYR A 114 -2.23 22.74 -24.49
CA TYR A 114 -1.57 22.00 -23.43
C TYR A 114 -2.45 20.89 -22.89
N VAL A 115 -1.83 19.91 -22.26
CA VAL A 115 -2.50 18.89 -21.44
C VAL A 115 -2.48 19.37 -19.98
N ALA A 116 -3.63 19.47 -19.37
CA ALA A 116 -3.77 19.79 -17.96
C ALA A 116 -4.15 18.56 -17.14
N TYR A 117 -3.59 18.44 -15.93
CA TYR A 117 -3.87 17.35 -15.01
C TYR A 117 -4.86 17.79 -13.92
N GLU A 118 -6.04 17.20 -13.92
CA GLU A 118 -7.10 17.48 -12.95
C GLU A 118 -7.38 16.26 -12.06
N PRO A 119 -7.64 16.46 -10.75
CA PRO A 119 -7.99 15.35 -9.88
C PRO A 119 -9.35 14.74 -10.23
N LEU A 120 -9.43 13.41 -10.16
CA LEU A 120 -10.63 12.64 -10.52
C LEU A 120 -11.78 12.82 -9.52
N GLY A 121 -11.47 12.75 -8.22
CA GLY A 121 -12.47 12.73 -7.15
C GLY A 121 -12.11 11.79 -6.00
N PRO A 122 -13.08 11.36 -5.21
CA PRO A 122 -12.91 10.29 -4.24
C PRO A 122 -12.56 8.95 -4.93
N ILE A 123 -11.48 8.32 -4.48
CA ILE A 123 -10.98 7.03 -5.00
C ILE A 123 -11.15 5.96 -3.93
N LEU A 124 -11.75 4.83 -4.27
CA LEU A 124 -11.79 3.67 -3.40
C LEU A 124 -10.47 2.89 -3.50
N ALA A 125 -9.80 2.71 -2.38
CA ALA A 125 -8.60 1.91 -2.26
C ALA A 125 -8.90 0.61 -1.50
N VAL A 126 -8.78 -0.53 -2.17
CA VAL A 126 -8.92 -1.87 -1.58
C VAL A 126 -7.52 -2.44 -1.41
N MET A 127 -7.04 -2.54 -0.15
CA MET A 127 -5.65 -2.84 0.15
C MET A 127 -5.47 -4.14 0.93
N PRO A 128 -4.40 -4.90 0.65
CA PRO A 128 -4.10 -6.18 1.27
C PRO A 128 -3.36 -6.00 2.59
N TRP A 129 -3.16 -7.11 3.29
CA TRP A 129 -2.59 -7.17 4.63
C TRP A 129 -1.05 -7.26 4.68
N ASN A 130 -0.38 -7.62 3.58
CA ASN A 130 1.04 -8.02 3.62
C ASN A 130 2.02 -6.85 3.80
N TYR A 131 1.66 -5.66 3.36
CA TYR A 131 2.36 -4.41 3.64
C TYR A 131 1.32 -3.34 4.00
N PRO A 132 0.81 -3.35 5.26
CA PRO A 132 -0.38 -2.59 5.64
C PRO A 132 -0.27 -1.08 5.40
N PHE A 133 0.90 -0.50 5.69
CA PHE A 133 1.15 0.92 5.47
C PHE A 133 1.59 1.20 4.04
N TRP A 134 2.55 0.44 3.51
CA TRP A 134 3.13 0.69 2.19
C TRP A 134 2.09 0.62 1.07
N GLN A 135 1.21 -0.36 1.08
CA GLN A 135 0.20 -0.50 0.02
C GLN A 135 -0.76 0.70 -0.01
N PHE A 136 -1.06 1.29 1.15
CA PHE A 136 -1.82 2.53 1.19
C PHE A 136 -0.99 3.72 0.72
N PHE A 137 0.18 3.98 1.32
CA PHE A 137 0.95 5.20 1.04
C PHE A 137 1.50 5.25 -0.38
N ARG A 138 1.84 4.11 -0.99
CA ARG A 138 2.25 4.01 -2.40
C ARG A 138 1.21 4.60 -3.36
N PHE A 139 -0.07 4.40 -3.07
CA PHE A 139 -1.20 4.98 -3.80
C PHE A 139 -1.66 6.31 -3.19
N GLY A 140 -1.85 6.36 -1.88
CA GLY A 140 -2.47 7.48 -1.15
C GLY A 140 -1.67 8.78 -1.26
N ALA A 141 -0.33 8.70 -1.19
CA ALA A 141 0.52 9.88 -1.28
C ALA A 141 0.35 10.61 -2.64
N PRO A 142 0.51 9.97 -3.81
CA PRO A 142 0.26 10.63 -5.09
C PRO A 142 -1.20 11.02 -5.30
N ALA A 143 -2.17 10.22 -4.84
CA ALA A 143 -3.58 10.53 -4.97
C ALA A 143 -3.97 11.81 -4.21
N LEU A 144 -3.52 11.95 -2.96
CA LEU A 144 -3.74 13.14 -2.13
C LEU A 144 -2.97 14.36 -2.67
N MET A 145 -1.73 14.15 -3.19
CA MET A 145 -0.94 15.19 -3.83
C MET A 145 -1.63 15.73 -5.08
N ALA A 146 -2.23 14.86 -5.89
CA ALA A 146 -2.99 15.25 -7.07
C ALA A 146 -4.28 16.01 -6.75
N GLY A 147 -4.74 15.99 -5.49
CA GLY A 147 -5.95 16.70 -5.05
C GLY A 147 -7.19 15.82 -4.92
N ASN A 148 -7.04 14.50 -4.98
CA ASN A 148 -8.13 13.54 -4.74
C ASN A 148 -8.46 13.40 -3.26
N ALA A 149 -9.55 12.70 -2.94
CA ALA A 149 -9.86 12.14 -1.64
C ALA A 149 -9.77 10.61 -1.70
N VAL A 150 -9.50 9.96 -0.58
CA VAL A 150 -9.30 8.52 -0.51
C VAL A 150 -10.24 7.86 0.50
N LEU A 151 -10.87 6.78 0.09
CA LEU A 151 -11.65 5.87 0.91
C LEU A 151 -10.91 4.53 0.99
N LEU A 152 -10.36 4.20 2.16
CA LEU A 152 -9.57 2.99 2.37
C LEU A 152 -10.43 1.83 2.90
N LYS A 153 -10.65 0.80 2.09
CA LYS A 153 -11.10 -0.53 2.55
C LYS A 153 -9.89 -1.42 2.70
N HIS A 154 -9.43 -1.62 3.91
CA HIS A 154 -8.27 -2.47 4.21
C HIS A 154 -8.67 -3.93 4.40
N ALA A 155 -7.68 -4.85 4.37
CA ALA A 155 -7.88 -6.24 4.75
C ALA A 155 -8.33 -6.33 6.23
N PRO A 156 -9.26 -7.24 6.56
CA PRO A 156 -9.87 -7.31 7.90
C PRO A 156 -8.89 -7.49 9.05
N ASN A 157 -7.86 -8.30 8.82
CA ASN A 157 -6.85 -8.67 9.83
C ASN A 157 -5.87 -7.53 10.21
N VAL A 158 -5.83 -6.43 9.43
CA VAL A 158 -4.98 -5.26 9.69
C VAL A 158 -5.80 -3.99 9.91
N SER A 159 -6.95 -4.14 10.58
CA SER A 159 -7.86 -3.03 10.85
C SER A 159 -7.29 -1.98 11.80
N GLY A 160 -6.38 -2.35 12.70
CA GLY A 160 -5.62 -1.42 13.54
C GLY A 160 -4.67 -0.55 12.71
N CYS A 161 -3.96 -1.14 11.75
CA CYS A 161 -3.14 -0.40 10.80
C CYS A 161 -3.98 0.59 9.99
N ALA A 162 -5.17 0.19 9.52
CA ALA A 162 -6.08 1.10 8.83
C ALA A 162 -6.49 2.29 9.71
N ALA A 163 -6.88 2.05 10.96
CA ALA A 163 -7.24 3.10 11.91
C ALA A 163 -6.05 4.04 12.22
N ALA A 164 -4.84 3.48 12.34
CA ALA A 164 -3.61 4.25 12.53
C ALA A 164 -3.30 5.16 11.34
N ILE A 165 -3.51 4.68 10.10
CA ILE A 165 -3.36 5.48 8.87
C ILE A 165 -4.36 6.64 8.86
N GLU A 166 -5.64 6.41 9.18
CA GLU A 166 -6.66 7.49 9.25
C GLU A 166 -6.27 8.56 10.29
N ALA A 167 -5.81 8.13 11.48
CA ALA A 167 -5.34 9.02 12.54
C ALA A 167 -4.10 9.82 12.10
N LEU A 168 -3.11 9.17 11.50
CA LEU A 168 -1.90 9.80 10.99
C LEU A 168 -2.21 10.89 9.96
N LEU A 169 -3.10 10.61 9.02
CA LEU A 169 -3.51 11.59 8.01
C LEU A 169 -4.16 12.82 8.66
N ARG A 170 -5.03 12.62 9.64
CA ARG A 170 -5.65 13.70 10.40
C ARG A 170 -4.59 14.53 11.15
N ASP A 171 -3.64 13.90 11.82
CA ASP A 171 -2.57 14.57 12.57
C ASP A 171 -1.60 15.31 11.63
N ALA A 172 -1.45 14.86 10.38
CA ALA A 172 -0.72 15.56 9.33
C ALA A 172 -1.49 16.76 8.74
N GLY A 173 -2.74 16.96 9.18
CA GLY A 173 -3.59 18.07 8.76
C GLY A 173 -4.46 17.78 7.53
N PHE A 174 -4.55 16.52 7.10
CA PHE A 174 -5.66 16.11 6.25
C PHE A 174 -6.92 16.05 7.11
N THR A 175 -8.04 16.50 6.58
CA THR A 175 -9.29 16.38 7.31
C THR A 175 -9.78 14.93 7.28
N ASP A 176 -10.68 14.57 8.19
CA ASP A 176 -11.43 13.31 8.17
C ASP A 176 -12.38 13.18 6.97
N HIS A 177 -12.29 14.12 6.02
CA HIS A 177 -13.00 14.11 4.75
C HIS A 177 -12.11 13.71 3.57
N GLU A 178 -10.80 13.93 3.66
CA GLU A 178 -9.86 13.69 2.57
C GLU A 178 -9.25 12.28 2.58
N GLY A 179 -9.12 11.67 3.76
CA GLY A 179 -8.64 10.31 3.93
C GLY A 179 -9.44 9.57 5.01
N GLN A 180 -10.21 8.58 4.62
CA GLN A 180 -11.13 7.86 5.50
C GLN A 180 -11.01 6.34 5.34
N VAL A 181 -11.21 5.62 6.43
CA VAL A 181 -11.36 4.16 6.42
C VAL A 181 -12.82 3.76 6.22
N LEU A 182 -13.07 2.80 5.35
CA LEU A 182 -14.36 2.11 5.21
C LEU A 182 -14.26 0.71 5.80
N ARG A 183 -14.87 0.51 6.96
CA ARG A 183 -14.99 -0.82 7.59
C ARG A 183 -16.24 -1.52 7.06
N VAL A 184 -16.08 -2.15 5.91
CA VAL A 184 -17.15 -2.82 5.18
C VAL A 184 -16.70 -4.21 4.73
N THR A 185 -17.68 -5.07 4.46
CA THR A 185 -17.43 -6.37 3.84
C THR A 185 -17.17 -6.24 2.34
N GLU A 186 -16.77 -7.32 1.70
CA GLU A 186 -16.51 -7.34 0.26
C GLU A 186 -17.78 -7.10 -0.55
N ASP A 187 -18.93 -7.54 -0.06
CA ASP A 187 -20.23 -7.35 -0.73
C ASP A 187 -20.61 -5.87 -0.87
N THR A 188 -20.23 -5.03 0.10
CA THR A 188 -20.51 -3.58 0.08
C THR A 188 -19.63 -2.82 -0.93
N VAL A 189 -18.52 -3.40 -1.38
CA VAL A 189 -17.59 -2.74 -2.32
C VAL A 189 -18.30 -2.36 -3.62
N GLY A 190 -19.21 -3.22 -4.11
CA GLY A 190 -19.99 -2.96 -5.31
C GLY A 190 -20.87 -1.73 -5.17
N ASP A 191 -21.55 -1.58 -4.05
CA ASP A 191 -22.43 -0.44 -3.77
C ASP A 191 -21.64 0.87 -3.68
N VAL A 192 -20.46 0.82 -3.03
CA VAL A 192 -19.54 1.97 -2.97
C VAL A 192 -19.05 2.35 -4.37
N LEU A 193 -18.73 1.36 -5.22
CA LEU A 193 -18.33 1.60 -6.59
C LEU A 193 -19.48 2.08 -7.48
N ALA A 194 -20.72 1.71 -7.19
CA ALA A 194 -21.89 2.23 -7.90
C ALA A 194 -22.17 3.72 -7.61
N ASP A 195 -21.76 4.19 -6.42
CA ASP A 195 -22.00 5.58 -6.03
C ASP A 195 -21.27 6.57 -6.96
N ARG A 196 -22.01 7.55 -7.50
CA ARG A 196 -21.48 8.55 -8.45
C ARG A 196 -20.40 9.46 -7.88
N ARG A 197 -20.28 9.58 -6.55
CA ARG A 197 -19.25 10.38 -5.87
C ARG A 197 -17.88 9.70 -5.94
N VAL A 198 -17.84 8.37 -5.92
CA VAL A 198 -16.62 7.59 -6.11
C VAL A 198 -16.26 7.60 -7.59
N ARG A 199 -15.06 8.04 -7.93
CA ARG A 199 -14.66 8.32 -9.31
C ARG A 199 -13.70 7.30 -9.91
N GLY A 200 -13.16 6.41 -9.11
CA GLY A 200 -12.27 5.35 -9.53
C GLY A 200 -11.95 4.40 -8.39
N ALA A 201 -11.25 3.34 -8.69
CA ALA A 201 -10.76 2.39 -7.70
C ALA A 201 -9.30 2.01 -7.93
N THR A 202 -8.62 1.69 -6.85
CA THR A 202 -7.36 0.95 -6.89
C THR A 202 -7.47 -0.27 -6.00
N LEU A 203 -6.90 -1.37 -6.45
CA LEU A 203 -6.80 -2.60 -5.67
C LEU A 203 -5.38 -3.14 -5.74
N THR A 204 -4.85 -3.52 -4.58
CA THR A 204 -3.71 -4.43 -4.50
C THR A 204 -4.19 -5.72 -3.85
N GLY A 205 -4.00 -6.88 -4.49
CA GLY A 205 -4.49 -8.15 -3.96
C GLY A 205 -4.39 -9.33 -4.92
N SER A 206 -5.27 -10.31 -4.74
CA SER A 206 -5.33 -11.48 -5.61
C SER A 206 -5.93 -11.14 -6.99
N VAL A 207 -5.63 -11.98 -7.99
CA VAL A 207 -6.22 -11.86 -9.34
C VAL A 207 -7.75 -11.89 -9.27
N ALA A 208 -8.32 -12.79 -8.47
CA ALA A 208 -9.77 -12.90 -8.32
C ALA A 208 -10.41 -11.64 -7.73
N ALA A 209 -9.79 -11.05 -6.69
CA ALA A 209 -10.26 -9.79 -6.12
C ALA A 209 -10.13 -8.63 -7.12
N GLY A 210 -9.02 -8.58 -7.88
CA GLY A 210 -8.82 -7.59 -8.93
C GLY A 210 -9.87 -7.67 -10.03
N GLN A 211 -10.18 -8.87 -10.51
CA GLN A 211 -11.23 -9.10 -11.50
C GLN A 211 -12.61 -8.65 -10.99
N ALA A 212 -12.96 -8.98 -9.73
CA ALA A 212 -14.23 -8.59 -9.12
C ALA A 212 -14.37 -7.06 -9.03
N VAL A 213 -13.33 -6.36 -8.54
CA VAL A 213 -13.33 -4.89 -8.45
C VAL A 213 -13.37 -4.25 -9.83
N ALA A 214 -12.58 -4.74 -10.79
CA ALA A 214 -12.55 -4.22 -12.15
C ALA A 214 -13.91 -4.38 -12.84
N GLN A 215 -14.56 -5.53 -12.69
CA GLN A 215 -15.88 -5.79 -13.27
C GLN A 215 -16.94 -4.81 -12.71
N GLN A 216 -16.94 -4.61 -11.40
CA GLN A 216 -17.87 -3.69 -10.74
C GLN A 216 -17.61 -2.22 -11.14
N ALA A 217 -16.34 -1.80 -11.20
CA ALA A 217 -15.97 -0.45 -11.62
C ALA A 217 -16.33 -0.20 -13.10
N ALA A 218 -16.08 -1.17 -13.98
CA ALA A 218 -16.38 -1.09 -15.41
C ALA A 218 -17.89 -0.95 -15.68
N ALA A 219 -18.75 -1.57 -14.87
CA ALA A 219 -20.20 -1.41 -14.98
C ALA A 219 -20.66 0.06 -14.81
N HIS A 220 -19.82 0.90 -14.19
CA HIS A 220 -20.06 2.32 -13.96
C HIS A 220 -19.07 3.23 -14.70
N ALA A 221 -18.34 2.68 -15.71
CA ALA A 221 -17.33 3.38 -16.49
C ALA A 221 -16.25 4.09 -15.64
N LYS A 222 -15.83 3.48 -14.51
CA LYS A 222 -14.83 4.02 -13.60
C LYS A 222 -13.45 3.43 -13.87
N PRO A 223 -12.39 4.25 -13.93
CA PRO A 223 -11.03 3.76 -14.10
C PRO A 223 -10.58 2.95 -12.89
N THR A 224 -9.75 1.94 -13.15
CA THR A 224 -9.14 1.11 -12.12
C THR A 224 -7.64 1.00 -12.31
N VAL A 225 -6.90 0.97 -11.18
CA VAL A 225 -5.50 0.55 -11.11
C VAL A 225 -5.43 -0.74 -10.31
N LEU A 226 -4.91 -1.79 -10.91
CA LEU A 226 -4.85 -3.13 -10.31
C LEU A 226 -3.40 -3.55 -10.15
N GLU A 227 -3.00 -3.81 -8.91
CA GLU A 227 -1.73 -4.40 -8.54
C GLU A 227 -1.99 -5.81 -8.02
N LEU A 228 -1.56 -6.81 -8.74
CA LEU A 228 -1.95 -8.20 -8.52
C LEU A 228 -0.76 -9.06 -8.11
N GLY A 229 -1.03 -10.34 -7.84
CA GLY A 229 0.02 -11.31 -7.54
C GLY A 229 0.93 -11.54 -8.75
N GLY A 230 2.16 -11.93 -8.46
CA GLY A 230 3.17 -12.24 -9.46
C GLY A 230 3.97 -13.51 -9.10
N SER A 231 4.79 -13.96 -10.03
CA SER A 231 5.77 -15.02 -9.84
C SER A 231 7.06 -14.63 -10.55
N ASP A 232 7.80 -13.73 -9.91
CA ASP A 232 8.97 -13.10 -10.50
C ASP A 232 10.10 -14.11 -10.70
N PRO A 233 10.79 -14.10 -11.86
CA PRO A 233 11.94 -14.92 -12.11
C PRO A 233 13.20 -14.31 -11.44
N PHE A 234 14.03 -15.18 -10.87
CA PHE A 234 15.38 -14.88 -10.45
C PHE A 234 16.34 -15.67 -11.33
N ILE A 235 17.07 -15.00 -12.21
CA ILE A 235 17.89 -15.65 -13.25
C ILE A 235 19.34 -15.65 -12.80
N VAL A 236 19.99 -16.84 -12.81
CA VAL A 236 21.41 -17.03 -12.44
C VAL A 236 22.15 -17.59 -13.65
N CYS A 237 22.99 -16.76 -14.25
CA CYS A 237 23.83 -17.13 -15.38
C CYS A 237 25.13 -17.82 -14.92
N ALA A 238 25.81 -18.50 -15.84
CA ALA A 238 27.01 -19.30 -15.54
C ALA A 238 28.19 -18.45 -15.02
N ASP A 239 28.24 -17.18 -15.35
CA ASP A 239 29.26 -16.21 -14.92
C ASP A 239 28.90 -15.41 -13.68
N ALA A 240 27.74 -15.73 -13.03
CA ALA A 240 27.29 -15.04 -11.84
C ALA A 240 28.22 -15.25 -10.63
N ALA A 241 28.38 -14.23 -9.80
CA ALA A 241 29.02 -14.35 -8.48
C ALA A 241 28.08 -15.11 -7.53
N LEU A 242 28.24 -16.45 -7.41
CA LEU A 242 27.26 -17.34 -6.79
C LEU A 242 26.96 -17.04 -5.32
N ASP A 243 27.95 -16.65 -4.52
CA ASP A 243 27.75 -16.29 -3.12
C ASP A 243 26.82 -15.08 -3.00
N ARG A 244 27.08 -14.04 -3.80
CA ARG A 244 26.23 -12.85 -3.88
C ARG A 244 24.83 -13.17 -4.43
N ALA A 245 24.76 -14.02 -5.45
CA ALA A 245 23.49 -14.42 -6.04
C ALA A 245 22.61 -15.19 -5.04
N ALA A 246 23.21 -16.08 -4.22
CA ALA A 246 22.49 -16.82 -3.20
C ALA A 246 22.01 -15.91 -2.05
N GLU A 247 22.85 -14.99 -1.57
CA GLU A 247 22.49 -13.99 -0.55
C GLU A 247 21.29 -13.13 -1.01
N VAL A 248 21.39 -12.55 -2.22
CA VAL A 248 20.35 -11.72 -2.79
C VAL A 248 19.08 -12.53 -3.08
N GLY A 249 19.25 -13.77 -3.59
CA GLY A 249 18.12 -14.68 -3.85
C GLY A 249 17.37 -15.06 -2.59
N CYS A 250 18.07 -15.35 -1.51
CA CYS A 250 17.50 -15.61 -0.19
C CYS A 250 16.72 -14.38 0.31
N THR A 251 17.33 -13.21 0.33
CA THR A 251 16.68 -11.96 0.73
C THR A 251 15.45 -11.66 -0.11
N ALA A 252 15.57 -11.75 -1.45
CA ALA A 252 14.45 -11.48 -2.37
C ALA A 252 13.29 -12.47 -2.22
N ARG A 253 13.56 -13.71 -1.77
CA ARG A 253 12.52 -14.71 -1.51
C ARG A 253 11.88 -14.56 -0.16
N MET A 254 12.68 -14.27 0.89
CA MET A 254 12.26 -14.38 2.29
C MET A 254 11.82 -13.05 2.93
N GLN A 255 12.09 -11.91 2.30
CA GLN A 255 11.62 -10.63 2.80
C GLN A 255 10.10 -10.67 3.09
N ASN A 256 9.69 -10.01 4.18
CA ASN A 256 8.28 -9.98 4.61
C ASN A 256 7.69 -11.38 4.83
N ASN A 257 8.45 -12.29 5.45
CA ASN A 257 8.09 -13.70 5.64
C ASN A 257 7.81 -14.43 4.30
N GLY A 258 8.43 -14.00 3.20
CA GLY A 258 8.15 -14.52 1.86
C GLY A 258 6.79 -14.11 1.28
N GLN A 259 6.07 -13.18 1.93
CA GLN A 259 4.70 -12.77 1.59
C GLN A 259 4.68 -11.51 0.72
N SER A 260 5.64 -11.40 -0.21
CA SER A 260 5.73 -10.29 -1.16
C SER A 260 5.26 -10.70 -2.56
N CYS A 261 4.48 -9.82 -3.21
CA CYS A 261 4.07 -10.03 -4.60
C CYS A 261 5.28 -10.07 -5.56
N ILE A 262 6.32 -9.29 -5.26
CA ILE A 262 7.57 -9.21 -6.02
C ILE A 262 8.69 -10.15 -5.51
N ALA A 263 8.39 -11.11 -4.62
CA ALA A 263 9.37 -12.07 -4.16
C ALA A 263 9.92 -12.92 -5.32
N ALA A 264 11.19 -13.26 -5.27
CA ALA A 264 11.78 -14.26 -6.17
C ALA A 264 11.11 -15.62 -5.95
N LYS A 265 10.24 -16.03 -6.88
CA LYS A 265 9.45 -17.27 -6.77
C LYS A 265 9.91 -18.38 -7.69
N ARG A 266 10.61 -18.01 -8.78
CA ARG A 266 11.13 -18.97 -9.76
C ARG A 266 12.61 -18.72 -9.95
N PHE A 267 13.44 -19.63 -9.46
CA PHE A 267 14.89 -19.60 -9.69
C PHE A 267 15.19 -20.32 -11.01
N ILE A 268 15.65 -19.57 -12.01
CA ILE A 268 16.03 -20.06 -13.33
C ILE A 268 17.55 -20.03 -13.41
N VAL A 269 18.18 -21.19 -13.26
CA VAL A 269 19.63 -21.30 -13.08
C VAL A 269 20.25 -22.05 -14.27
N GLU A 270 21.29 -21.49 -14.87
CA GLU A 270 22.04 -22.19 -15.91
C GLU A 270 22.66 -23.49 -15.37
N ARG A 271 22.61 -24.54 -16.20
CA ARG A 271 23.00 -25.91 -15.83
C ARG A 271 24.40 -26.00 -15.18
N PRO A 272 25.45 -25.31 -15.68
CA PRO A 272 26.79 -25.41 -15.11
C PRO A 272 26.90 -24.97 -13.65
N VAL A 273 26.01 -24.05 -13.22
CA VAL A 273 26.03 -23.46 -11.87
C VAL A 273 24.84 -23.87 -11.00
N LEU A 274 23.99 -24.77 -11.49
CA LEU A 274 22.79 -25.18 -10.78
C LEU A 274 23.11 -25.77 -9.40
N GLN A 275 23.99 -26.78 -9.35
CA GLN A 275 24.34 -27.45 -8.09
C GLN A 275 25.02 -26.51 -7.09
N PRO A 276 26.10 -25.80 -7.44
CA PRO A 276 26.78 -24.92 -6.50
C PRO A 276 25.96 -23.71 -6.07
N PHE A 277 25.04 -23.20 -6.90
CA PHE A 277 24.08 -22.17 -6.49
C PHE A 277 23.06 -22.71 -5.50
N THR A 278 22.49 -23.90 -5.77
CA THR A 278 21.48 -24.52 -4.91
C THR A 278 22.01 -24.76 -3.50
N GLU A 279 23.24 -25.29 -3.38
CA GLU A 279 23.89 -25.51 -2.09
C GLU A 279 24.01 -24.20 -1.30
N ARG A 280 24.53 -23.14 -1.91
CA ARG A 280 24.66 -21.83 -1.26
C ARG A 280 23.32 -21.20 -0.88
N LEU A 281 22.29 -21.39 -1.70
CA LEU A 281 20.96 -20.87 -1.40
C LEU A 281 20.34 -21.62 -0.22
N ILE A 282 20.54 -22.93 -0.11
CA ILE A 282 20.11 -23.74 1.03
C ILE A 282 20.81 -23.25 2.29
N ASP A 283 22.15 -23.12 2.27
CA ASP A 283 22.91 -22.63 3.41
C ASP A 283 22.43 -21.26 3.87
N ALA A 284 22.14 -20.34 2.92
CA ALA A 284 21.63 -19.01 3.23
C ALA A 284 20.22 -19.01 3.84
N VAL A 285 19.36 -19.93 3.41
CA VAL A 285 17.99 -20.08 3.96
C VAL A 285 18.02 -20.74 5.34
N GLU A 286 18.86 -21.76 5.53
CA GLU A 286 19.00 -22.46 6.82
C GLU A 286 19.63 -21.58 7.91
N ALA A 287 20.40 -20.56 7.52
CA ALA A 287 20.96 -19.58 8.45
C ALA A 287 19.92 -18.60 9.02
N LEU A 288 18.70 -18.53 8.46
CA LEU A 288 17.66 -17.63 8.93
C LEU A 288 17.06 -18.11 10.26
N THR A 289 16.87 -17.19 11.19
CA THR A 289 16.24 -17.42 12.47
C THR A 289 14.72 -17.29 12.33
N VAL A 290 14.00 -18.41 12.55
CA VAL A 290 12.52 -18.42 12.62
C VAL A 290 12.12 -18.27 14.09
N GLY A 291 11.25 -17.30 14.42
CA GLY A 291 10.90 -17.06 15.82
C GLY A 291 9.79 -16.04 16.04
N ASP A 292 9.73 -15.51 17.25
CA ASP A 292 8.81 -14.42 17.61
C ASP A 292 9.13 -13.18 16.77
N PRO A 293 8.18 -12.65 15.98
CA PRO A 293 8.43 -11.52 15.11
C PRO A 293 8.75 -10.20 15.87
N ALA A 294 8.47 -10.14 17.18
CA ALA A 294 8.84 -9.04 18.04
C ALA A 294 10.30 -9.10 18.53
N ASP A 295 10.96 -10.26 18.42
CA ASP A 295 12.37 -10.41 18.77
C ASP A 295 13.25 -9.84 17.65
N ALA A 296 14.21 -8.99 18.03
CA ALA A 296 15.17 -8.36 17.12
C ALA A 296 16.09 -9.37 16.38
N GLN A 297 16.21 -10.61 16.88
CA GLN A 297 17.00 -11.67 16.27
C GLN A 297 16.19 -12.52 15.26
N THR A 298 14.90 -12.26 15.11
CA THR A 298 14.04 -13.02 14.21
C THR A 298 14.11 -12.48 12.78
N ASP A 299 14.47 -13.33 11.84
CA ASP A 299 14.46 -13.05 10.41
C ASP A 299 13.09 -13.35 9.78
N ILE A 300 12.41 -14.39 10.26
CA ILE A 300 11.14 -14.91 9.74
C ILE A 300 10.16 -15.13 10.90
N GLY A 301 9.02 -14.45 10.83
CA GLY A 301 7.89 -14.65 11.73
C GLY A 301 6.90 -15.73 11.23
N PRO A 302 5.68 -15.78 11.78
CA PRO A 302 4.65 -16.75 11.39
C PRO A 302 4.09 -16.50 9.99
#